data_e0c1d567f6e1c04213872fefca3aa85c
#
_entry.id   e0c1d567f6e1c04213872fefca3aa85c
#
_cell.length_a   1.000
_cell.length_b   1.000
_cell.length_c   1.000
_cell.angle_alpha   90.00
_cell.angle_beta   90.00
_cell.angle_gamma   90.00
#
_symmetry.space_group_name_H-M   'P 1'
#
loop_
_entity.id
_entity.type
_entity.pdbx_description
1 polymer ?
#
loop_
_entity_poly.entity_id
_entity_poly.type
_entity_poly.pdbx_seq_one_letter_code
_entity_poly.pdbx_strand_id
1 'polypeptide(L)'
;MFKSLKIKPGRLLQTIHDTAESFGAMYKWGEHHTETGLRRLALGDEDKGMRDWFAKEVVSLGCELKIDELGNMFAIYPGQDMSAIPTGVGSHLDSQPTGGRYDGPLGVLAGLEILRTIKENGYVPNYPIALINWTNEEGARFPAPLLGSSVWSGSTKKEDIYKVKSVTDAPPRTVLGELERIGYKGEVECSHKTNPIACHFEIHIEQAPFLEMAGKKIGVVQGIQSFNWQEIIVRGEAKHTETSPMEGRADALLAAARMVIKGNEIGIKYGGLCSTGYLDVEPHVFNVIPNEVKFSLDTHHYEEDKLRSMLAEIRETFDAIAAKGDGTSKAIPLSVEYIPVFESPPTHFHPECIETVRNAAIEVVGEDMIMDITARAGHDSKETSSIVPTSMVFIPCKDGVSHAPTEYSTPQQVEDGFKVLMNAVLGYDLLRKEKA
;
A
#
# COMPACT_ATOMS: atom_id res chain seq x y z
N MET A 1 -6.79 -14.18 25.35
CA MET A 1 -7.65 -13.20 26.05
C MET A 1 -9.11 -13.36 25.63
N PHE A 2 -9.47 -13.48 24.39
CA PHE A 2 -10.85 -13.60 23.89
C PHE A 2 -11.25 -15.01 23.45
N LYS A 3 -10.67 -16.07 24.04
CA LYS A 3 -10.95 -17.50 23.73
C LYS A 3 -12.39 -17.92 23.91
N SER A 4 -13.20 -17.16 24.67
CA SER A 4 -14.63 -17.41 24.86
C SER A 4 -15.49 -16.96 23.68
N LEU A 5 -14.99 -16.07 22.83
CA LEU A 5 -15.73 -15.63 21.65
C LEU A 5 -15.70 -16.73 20.57
N LYS A 6 -16.88 -17.20 20.22
CA LYS A 6 -17.06 -18.22 19.18
C LYS A 6 -17.00 -17.56 17.81
N ILE A 7 -15.92 -17.79 17.07
CA ILE A 7 -15.81 -17.40 15.67
C ILE A 7 -16.55 -18.43 14.78
N LYS A 8 -16.92 -18.03 13.58
CA LYS A 8 -17.41 -18.96 12.55
C LYS A 8 -16.27 -19.26 11.57
N PRO A 9 -15.64 -20.45 11.66
CA PRO A 9 -14.51 -20.80 10.80
C PRO A 9 -14.87 -20.68 9.32
N GLY A 10 -13.97 -20.13 8.51
CA GLY A 10 -14.13 -20.00 7.07
C GLY A 10 -15.08 -18.89 6.60
N ARG A 11 -15.87 -18.25 7.49
CA ARG A 11 -16.84 -17.22 7.07
C ARG A 11 -16.19 -16.00 6.48
N LEU A 12 -15.06 -15.53 7.03
CA LEU A 12 -14.31 -14.43 6.46
C LEU A 12 -13.88 -14.75 5.02
N LEU A 13 -13.24 -15.89 4.82
CA LEU A 13 -12.78 -16.33 3.49
C LEU A 13 -13.95 -16.45 2.50
N GLN A 14 -15.07 -17.03 2.93
CA GLN A 14 -16.28 -17.10 2.11
C GLN A 14 -16.78 -15.71 1.74
N THR A 15 -16.78 -14.76 2.68
CA THR A 15 -17.19 -13.37 2.42
C THR A 15 -16.27 -12.71 1.41
N ILE A 16 -14.94 -12.94 1.48
CA ILE A 16 -13.96 -12.44 0.48
C ILE A 16 -14.31 -12.98 -0.91
N HIS A 17 -14.59 -14.28 -1.03
CA HIS A 17 -14.91 -14.89 -2.32
C HIS A 17 -16.24 -14.42 -2.88
N ASP A 18 -17.32 -14.41 -2.05
CA ASP A 18 -18.65 -14.00 -2.49
C ASP A 18 -18.69 -12.54 -2.94
N THR A 19 -17.99 -11.66 -2.23
CA THR A 19 -17.91 -10.24 -2.61
C THR A 19 -17.02 -10.00 -3.81
N ALA A 20 -15.98 -10.80 -4.03
CA ALA A 20 -15.20 -10.76 -5.24
C ALA A 20 -16.05 -11.20 -6.44
N GLU A 21 -16.75 -12.34 -6.35
CA GLU A 21 -17.63 -12.84 -7.42
C GLU A 21 -18.74 -11.87 -7.79
N SER A 22 -19.33 -11.24 -6.78
CA SER A 22 -20.44 -10.28 -7.00
C SER A 22 -19.96 -8.94 -7.56
N PHE A 23 -18.73 -8.52 -7.24
CA PHE A 23 -18.24 -7.17 -7.48
C PHE A 23 -16.80 -7.16 -8.02
N GLY A 24 -16.59 -7.75 -9.20
CA GLY A 24 -15.35 -7.55 -9.97
C GLY A 24 -14.45 -8.76 -10.14
N ALA A 25 -14.88 -9.99 -9.83
CA ALA A 25 -14.08 -11.19 -10.13
C ALA A 25 -13.75 -11.26 -11.61
N MET A 26 -12.46 -11.35 -11.95
CA MET A 26 -11.96 -11.34 -13.32
C MET A 26 -10.61 -12.10 -13.41
N TYR A 27 -10.18 -12.42 -14.63
CA TYR A 27 -8.87 -13.05 -14.86
C TYR A 27 -8.73 -14.41 -14.19
N LYS A 28 -9.57 -15.37 -14.60
CA LYS A 28 -9.52 -16.76 -14.13
C LYS A 28 -8.12 -17.38 -14.36
N TRP A 29 -7.55 -17.97 -13.31
CA TRP A 29 -6.20 -18.57 -13.34
C TRP A 29 -6.16 -20.04 -12.95
N GLY A 30 -7.26 -20.62 -12.44
CA GLY A 30 -7.38 -22.02 -12.07
C GLY A 30 -8.76 -22.57 -12.41
N GLU A 31 -9.06 -23.79 -11.96
CA GLU A 31 -10.31 -24.50 -12.29
C GLU A 31 -11.46 -24.14 -11.34
N HIS A 32 -11.14 -23.84 -10.08
CA HIS A 32 -12.16 -23.48 -9.09
C HIS A 32 -12.73 -22.07 -9.35
N HIS A 33 -13.98 -21.83 -8.99
CA HIS A 33 -14.63 -20.52 -9.20
C HIS A 33 -13.98 -19.39 -8.37
N THR A 34 -13.34 -19.74 -7.24
CA THR A 34 -12.60 -18.76 -6.42
C THR A 34 -11.21 -18.42 -6.99
N GLU A 35 -10.72 -19.17 -7.98
CA GLU A 35 -9.41 -18.97 -8.60
C GLU A 35 -9.50 -17.92 -9.72
N THR A 36 -9.86 -16.70 -9.34
CA THR A 36 -9.84 -15.51 -10.20
C THR A 36 -9.17 -14.37 -9.45
N GLY A 37 -8.67 -13.41 -10.21
CA GLY A 37 -8.32 -12.10 -9.67
C GLY A 37 -9.55 -11.24 -9.36
N LEU A 38 -9.29 -9.97 -9.08
CA LEU A 38 -10.27 -8.93 -8.83
C LEU A 38 -9.93 -7.68 -9.65
N ARG A 39 -10.95 -7.07 -10.25
CA ARG A 39 -10.87 -5.75 -10.87
C ARG A 39 -12.00 -4.88 -10.33
N ARG A 40 -11.72 -4.19 -9.25
CA ARG A 40 -12.64 -3.28 -8.56
C ARG A 40 -11.99 -1.91 -8.44
N LEU A 41 -11.95 -1.19 -9.56
CA LEU A 41 -11.30 0.12 -9.59
C LEU A 41 -12.09 1.13 -8.75
N ALA A 42 -11.37 1.93 -7.98
CA ALA A 42 -11.93 2.94 -7.09
C ALA A 42 -12.99 3.82 -7.77
N LEU A 43 -14.13 4.02 -7.10
CA LEU A 43 -15.27 4.80 -7.57
C LEU A 43 -15.87 4.30 -8.91
N GLY A 44 -15.55 3.06 -9.32
CA GLY A 44 -16.20 2.37 -10.44
C GLY A 44 -17.54 1.76 -10.02
N ASP A 45 -18.19 1.08 -10.97
CA ASP A 45 -19.52 0.48 -10.71
C ASP A 45 -19.39 -0.77 -9.82
N GLU A 46 -18.32 -1.55 -9.96
CA GLU A 46 -18.01 -2.67 -9.08
C GLU A 46 -17.71 -2.20 -7.65
N ASP A 47 -16.94 -1.11 -7.49
CA ASP A 47 -16.66 -0.51 -6.18
C ASP A 47 -17.95 0.07 -5.58
N LYS A 48 -18.80 0.72 -6.37
CA LYS A 48 -20.12 1.16 -5.92
C LYS A 48 -20.96 -0.01 -5.40
N GLY A 49 -21.04 -1.10 -6.14
CA GLY A 49 -21.78 -2.31 -5.74
C GLY A 49 -21.26 -2.88 -4.41
N MET A 50 -19.95 -2.95 -4.25
CA MET A 50 -19.30 -3.40 -3.03
C MET A 50 -19.55 -2.45 -1.85
N ARG A 51 -19.50 -1.14 -2.06
CA ARG A 51 -19.83 -0.11 -1.03
C ARG A 51 -21.28 -0.20 -0.61
N ASP A 52 -22.22 -0.37 -1.54
CA ASP A 52 -23.64 -0.54 -1.27
C ASP A 52 -23.91 -1.81 -0.44
N TRP A 53 -23.21 -2.90 -0.74
CA TRP A 53 -23.27 -4.14 0.03
C TRP A 53 -22.70 -3.94 1.44
N PHE A 54 -21.50 -3.35 1.55
CA PHE A 54 -20.86 -3.07 2.84
C PHE A 54 -21.73 -2.18 3.73
N ALA A 55 -22.32 -1.11 3.16
CA ALA A 55 -23.22 -0.21 3.89
C ALA A 55 -24.40 -0.98 4.49
N LYS A 56 -25.03 -1.88 3.72
CA LYS A 56 -26.15 -2.72 4.22
C LYS A 56 -25.70 -3.65 5.33
N GLU A 57 -24.55 -4.31 5.19
CA GLU A 57 -24.03 -5.23 6.19
C GLU A 57 -23.78 -4.52 7.52
N VAL A 58 -23.04 -3.40 7.53
CA VAL A 58 -22.70 -2.71 8.78
C VAL A 58 -23.91 -2.09 9.45
N VAL A 59 -24.87 -1.56 8.70
CA VAL A 59 -26.13 -1.05 9.25
C VAL A 59 -26.96 -2.20 9.87
N SER A 60 -26.99 -3.37 9.24
CA SER A 60 -27.67 -4.56 9.79
C SER A 60 -27.05 -5.02 11.11
N LEU A 61 -25.76 -4.77 11.31
CA LEU A 61 -25.06 -5.04 12.55
C LEU A 61 -25.36 -4.01 13.66
N GLY A 62 -26.00 -2.89 13.32
CA GLY A 62 -26.31 -1.80 14.26
C GLY A 62 -25.25 -0.71 14.30
N CYS A 63 -24.39 -0.63 13.29
CA CYS A 63 -23.45 0.47 13.18
C CYS A 63 -24.15 1.76 12.72
N GLU A 64 -23.68 2.89 13.22
CA GLU A 64 -23.86 4.18 12.57
C GLU A 64 -22.87 4.28 11.40
N LEU A 65 -23.35 4.50 10.18
CA LEU A 65 -22.50 4.67 9.01
C LEU A 65 -22.34 6.15 8.67
N LYS A 66 -21.09 6.62 8.66
CA LYS A 66 -20.73 7.96 8.22
C LYS A 66 -19.91 7.83 6.92
N ILE A 67 -20.25 8.67 5.94
CA ILE A 67 -19.51 8.77 4.67
C ILE A 67 -18.99 10.19 4.59
N ASP A 68 -17.69 10.35 4.39
CA ASP A 68 -17.09 11.66 4.27
C ASP A 68 -17.05 12.18 2.82
N GLU A 69 -16.59 13.41 2.63
CA GLU A 69 -16.55 14.11 1.33
C GLU A 69 -15.70 13.39 0.28
N LEU A 70 -14.77 12.50 0.68
CA LEU A 70 -13.92 11.69 -0.20
C LEU A 70 -14.46 10.27 -0.38
N GLY A 71 -15.63 9.97 0.22
CA GLY A 71 -16.23 8.65 0.14
C GLY A 71 -15.61 7.62 1.09
N ASN A 72 -14.74 8.02 2.01
CA ASN A 72 -14.33 7.11 3.09
C ASN A 72 -15.56 6.73 3.91
N MET A 73 -15.65 5.47 4.28
CA MET A 73 -16.80 4.93 5.02
C MET A 73 -16.36 4.56 6.43
N PHE A 74 -17.01 5.14 7.43
CA PHE A 74 -16.78 4.87 8.85
C PHE A 74 -18.02 4.22 9.45
N ALA A 75 -17.95 2.92 9.69
CA ALA A 75 -19.02 2.16 10.35
C ALA A 75 -18.72 2.07 11.85
N ILE A 76 -19.45 2.83 12.65
CA ILE A 76 -19.24 2.96 14.09
C ILE A 76 -20.12 1.95 14.82
N TYR A 77 -19.52 0.85 15.32
CA TYR A 77 -20.19 -0.13 16.15
C TYR A 77 -20.22 0.35 17.61
N PRO A 78 -21.36 0.24 18.32
CA PRO A 78 -21.50 0.80 19.66
C PRO A 78 -20.64 0.09 20.71
N GLY A 79 -20.10 0.88 21.65
CA GLY A 79 -19.42 0.43 22.86
C GLY A 79 -20.24 0.78 24.12
N GLN A 80 -19.69 0.47 25.30
CA GLN A 80 -20.29 0.83 26.58
C GLN A 80 -20.30 2.35 26.79
N ASP A 81 -19.21 3.02 26.41
CA ASP A 81 -19.08 4.48 26.43
C ASP A 81 -19.09 5.05 25.01
N MET A 82 -20.26 5.51 24.57
CA MET A 82 -20.48 6.11 23.26
C MET A 82 -19.89 7.51 23.11
N SER A 83 -19.44 8.14 24.20
CA SER A 83 -18.81 9.46 24.15
C SER A 83 -17.32 9.39 23.83
N ALA A 84 -16.72 8.23 23.94
CA ALA A 84 -15.31 8.01 23.68
C ALA A 84 -15.00 7.93 22.18
N ILE A 85 -13.78 8.32 21.81
CA ILE A 85 -13.26 8.19 20.46
C ILE A 85 -13.15 6.71 20.09
N PRO A 86 -13.63 6.27 18.91
CA PRO A 86 -13.63 4.86 18.51
C PRO A 86 -12.22 4.26 18.35
N THR A 87 -12.09 2.96 18.64
CA THR A 87 -10.94 2.14 18.20
C THR A 87 -11.08 1.88 16.70
N GLY A 88 -10.10 2.30 15.89
CA GLY A 88 -10.14 2.16 14.43
C GLY A 88 -9.59 0.81 13.96
N VAL A 89 -10.25 0.22 12.97
CA VAL A 89 -9.78 -0.93 12.19
C VAL A 89 -10.26 -0.79 10.75
N GLY A 90 -9.41 -1.07 9.77
CA GLY A 90 -9.82 -0.91 8.38
C GLY A 90 -8.70 -1.13 7.38
N SER A 91 -9.03 -0.93 6.12
CA SER A 91 -8.20 -0.99 4.93
C SER A 91 -9.00 -0.40 3.76
N HIS A 92 -8.81 -0.91 2.54
CA HIS A 92 -9.52 -0.47 1.34
C HIS A 92 -10.31 -1.61 0.66
N LEU A 93 -11.23 -1.25 -0.23
CA LEU A 93 -12.02 -2.20 -1.01
C LEU A 93 -11.72 -2.13 -2.52
N ASP A 94 -11.04 -1.08 -2.98
CA ASP A 94 -10.58 -0.98 -4.36
C ASP A 94 -9.39 -1.90 -4.61
N SER A 95 -9.11 -2.17 -5.88
CA SER A 95 -8.04 -3.07 -6.31
C SER A 95 -7.31 -2.54 -7.55
N GLN A 96 -6.17 -3.13 -7.85
CA GLN A 96 -5.47 -2.96 -9.13
C GLN A 96 -6.34 -3.44 -10.32
N PRO A 97 -6.06 -2.98 -11.57
CA PRO A 97 -6.77 -3.43 -12.78
C PRO A 97 -6.72 -4.94 -13.00
N THR A 98 -5.65 -5.58 -12.55
CA THR A 98 -5.43 -7.03 -12.60
C THR A 98 -5.01 -7.53 -11.21
N GLY A 99 -5.74 -7.09 -10.16
CA GLY A 99 -5.42 -7.38 -8.77
C GLY A 99 -5.85 -8.76 -8.30
N GLY A 100 -5.53 -9.05 -7.05
CA GLY A 100 -5.98 -10.22 -6.32
C GLY A 100 -7.24 -9.96 -5.50
N ARG A 101 -7.65 -10.97 -4.72
CA ARG A 101 -8.87 -10.91 -3.90
C ARG A 101 -8.63 -10.47 -2.46
N TYR A 102 -7.36 -10.45 -2.02
CA TYR A 102 -6.99 -10.28 -0.61
C TYR A 102 -6.44 -8.90 -0.31
N ASP A 103 -5.73 -8.31 -1.26
CA ASP A 103 -5.11 -6.98 -1.18
C ASP A 103 -6.17 -5.91 -0.90
N GLY A 104 -6.20 -5.38 0.33
CA GLY A 104 -7.19 -4.45 0.84
C GLY A 104 -8.50 -5.08 1.34
N PRO A 105 -9.27 -5.84 0.51
CA PRO A 105 -10.52 -6.47 0.95
C PRO A 105 -10.37 -7.35 2.19
N LEU A 106 -9.25 -8.03 2.38
CA LEU A 106 -8.98 -8.79 3.60
C LEU A 106 -9.13 -7.93 4.85
N GLY A 107 -8.55 -6.73 4.88
CA GLY A 107 -8.55 -5.85 6.04
C GLY A 107 -9.94 -5.34 6.40
N VAL A 108 -10.70 -4.85 5.42
CA VAL A 108 -12.06 -4.36 5.65
C VAL A 108 -12.99 -5.49 6.04
N LEU A 109 -12.93 -6.64 5.35
CA LEU A 109 -13.81 -7.78 5.63
C LEU A 109 -13.44 -8.50 6.93
N ALA A 110 -12.16 -8.51 7.34
CA ALA A 110 -11.77 -8.97 8.67
C ALA A 110 -12.33 -8.07 9.77
N GLY A 111 -12.32 -6.75 9.59
CA GLY A 111 -12.97 -5.81 10.48
C GLY A 111 -14.49 -6.06 10.57
N LEU A 112 -15.17 -6.31 9.45
CA LEU A 112 -16.58 -6.69 9.43
C LEU A 112 -16.82 -8.00 10.18
N GLU A 113 -15.93 -8.98 10.03
CA GLU A 113 -16.04 -10.26 10.73
C GLU A 113 -15.82 -10.11 12.25
N ILE A 114 -14.99 -9.15 12.71
CA ILE A 114 -14.90 -8.78 14.13
C ILE A 114 -16.27 -8.31 14.62
N LEU A 115 -16.90 -7.37 13.91
CA LEU A 115 -18.22 -6.83 14.31
C LEU A 115 -19.31 -7.91 14.35
N ARG A 116 -19.33 -8.81 13.36
CA ARG A 116 -20.24 -9.97 13.35
C ARG A 116 -19.99 -10.89 14.54
N THR A 117 -18.73 -11.19 14.82
CA THR A 117 -18.34 -12.09 15.92
C THR A 117 -18.74 -11.51 17.27
N ILE A 118 -18.44 -10.25 17.58
CA ILE A 118 -18.79 -9.63 18.86
C ILE A 118 -20.31 -9.54 19.03
N LYS A 119 -21.05 -9.16 17.99
CA LYS A 119 -22.54 -9.12 18.02
C LYS A 119 -23.15 -10.49 18.32
N GLU A 120 -22.72 -11.53 17.61
CA GLU A 120 -23.25 -12.89 17.78
C GLU A 120 -22.93 -13.50 19.15
N ASN A 121 -21.82 -13.07 19.77
CA ASN A 121 -21.47 -13.49 21.13
C ASN A 121 -22.03 -12.57 22.24
N GLY A 122 -22.76 -11.52 21.90
CA GLY A 122 -23.27 -10.55 22.87
C GLY A 122 -22.16 -9.76 23.59
N TYR A 123 -20.96 -9.67 23.00
CA TYR A 123 -19.87 -8.91 23.57
C TYR A 123 -20.01 -7.41 23.20
N VAL A 124 -19.93 -6.56 24.21
CA VAL A 124 -19.97 -5.10 24.03
C VAL A 124 -18.60 -4.55 24.39
N PRO A 125 -17.87 -3.94 23.43
CA PRO A 125 -16.58 -3.35 23.71
C PRO A 125 -16.71 -2.16 24.67
N ASN A 126 -15.64 -1.77 25.34
CA ASN A 126 -15.68 -0.63 26.27
C ASN A 126 -15.94 0.69 25.52
N TYR A 127 -15.31 0.85 24.36
CA TYR A 127 -15.42 2.01 23.50
C TYR A 127 -15.95 1.60 22.11
N PRO A 128 -16.52 2.53 21.32
CA PRO A 128 -16.97 2.20 19.97
C PRO A 128 -15.82 1.66 19.11
N ILE A 129 -16.15 0.82 18.12
CA ILE A 129 -15.21 0.36 17.11
C ILE A 129 -15.60 1.01 15.77
N ALA A 130 -14.66 1.69 15.12
CA ALA A 130 -14.81 2.24 13.78
C ALA A 130 -14.20 1.27 12.77
N LEU A 131 -15.04 0.60 11.98
CA LEU A 131 -14.60 -0.13 10.80
C LEU A 131 -14.55 0.83 9.61
N ILE A 132 -13.39 0.91 8.96
CA ILE A 132 -13.10 1.94 7.95
C ILE A 132 -12.81 1.28 6.60
N ASN A 133 -13.43 1.83 5.55
CA ASN A 133 -13.03 1.61 4.17
C ASN A 133 -12.47 2.92 3.61
N TRP A 134 -11.17 2.95 3.34
CA TRP A 134 -10.50 4.08 2.72
C TRP A 134 -10.71 4.09 1.21
N THR A 135 -10.80 5.27 0.60
CA THR A 135 -11.10 5.43 -0.82
C THR A 135 -9.83 5.55 -1.64
N ASN A 136 -9.70 4.74 -2.73
CA ASN A 136 -8.63 4.80 -3.72
C ASN A 136 -7.23 4.69 -3.08
N GLU A 137 -7.04 3.67 -2.27
CA GLU A 137 -5.73 3.37 -1.68
C GLU A 137 -4.70 3.05 -2.76
N GLU A 138 -5.08 2.21 -3.71
CA GLU A 138 -4.26 1.67 -4.78
C GLU A 138 -3.75 2.71 -5.79
N GLY A 139 -4.43 3.83 -5.93
CA GLY A 139 -4.08 4.84 -6.93
C GLY A 139 -4.22 4.40 -8.39
N ALA A 140 -4.77 3.22 -8.64
CA ALA A 140 -4.77 2.58 -9.95
C ALA A 140 -5.68 3.26 -10.98
N ARG A 141 -6.84 3.75 -10.57
CA ARG A 141 -7.74 4.51 -11.44
C ARG A 141 -7.44 6.00 -11.41
N PHE A 142 -7.28 6.54 -10.21
CA PHE A 142 -6.88 7.92 -9.97
C PHE A 142 -5.46 7.92 -9.43
N PRO A 143 -4.45 8.45 -10.16
CA PRO A 143 -3.04 8.33 -9.81
C PRO A 143 -2.66 9.22 -8.61
N ALA A 144 -3.32 8.98 -7.50
CA ALA A 144 -3.10 9.55 -6.17
C ALA A 144 -3.35 8.43 -5.14
N PRO A 145 -2.39 7.54 -4.89
CA PRO A 145 -2.54 6.47 -3.91
C PRO A 145 -2.78 7.03 -2.51
N LEU A 146 -3.37 6.22 -1.63
CA LEU A 146 -3.75 6.60 -0.26
C LEU A 146 -4.69 7.83 -0.23
N LEU A 147 -5.49 8.01 -1.30
CA LEU A 147 -6.26 9.24 -1.54
C LEU A 147 -7.15 9.61 -0.34
N GLY A 148 -7.94 8.67 0.13
CA GLY A 148 -8.90 8.90 1.21
C GLY A 148 -8.21 9.18 2.55
N SER A 149 -7.24 8.35 2.91
CA SER A 149 -6.51 8.48 4.18
C SER A 149 -5.58 9.69 4.21
N SER A 150 -4.97 10.09 3.07
CA SER A 150 -4.11 11.26 3.00
C SER A 150 -4.86 12.58 3.19
N VAL A 151 -6.10 12.68 2.70
CA VAL A 151 -6.94 13.85 2.99
C VAL A 151 -7.44 13.82 4.44
N TRP A 152 -7.81 12.64 4.95
CA TRP A 152 -8.24 12.49 6.34
C TRP A 152 -7.12 12.88 7.32
N SER A 153 -5.87 12.50 7.05
CA SER A 153 -4.71 12.90 7.87
C SER A 153 -4.35 14.38 7.73
N GLY A 154 -4.72 15.00 6.61
CA GLY A 154 -4.36 16.38 6.24
C GLY A 154 -3.02 16.49 5.52
N SER A 155 -2.41 15.38 5.12
CA SER A 155 -1.17 15.36 4.32
C SER A 155 -1.41 15.84 2.89
N THR A 156 -2.63 15.66 2.37
CA THR A 156 -3.06 16.10 1.04
C THR A 156 -4.31 16.97 1.11
N LYS A 157 -4.37 17.98 0.23
CA LYS A 157 -5.53 18.90 0.17
C LYS A 157 -6.65 18.30 -0.66
N LYS A 158 -7.87 18.32 -0.13
CA LYS A 158 -9.08 17.84 -0.81
C LYS A 158 -9.30 18.48 -2.18
N GLU A 159 -9.06 19.79 -2.30
CA GLU A 159 -9.27 20.55 -3.54
C GLU A 159 -8.38 20.10 -4.68
N ASP A 160 -7.21 19.57 -4.38
CA ASP A 160 -6.29 19.02 -5.39
C ASP A 160 -6.71 17.62 -5.78
N ILE A 161 -7.12 16.80 -4.80
CA ILE A 161 -7.64 15.45 -5.04
C ILE A 161 -8.90 15.47 -5.91
N TYR A 162 -9.83 16.36 -5.69
CA TYR A 162 -11.05 16.48 -6.49
C TYR A 162 -10.80 16.66 -7.99
N LYS A 163 -9.67 17.27 -8.36
CA LYS A 163 -9.27 17.54 -9.75
C LYS A 163 -8.53 16.37 -10.41
N VAL A 164 -8.07 15.40 -9.64
CA VAL A 164 -7.33 14.25 -10.16
C VAL A 164 -8.21 13.54 -11.19
N LYS A 165 -7.62 13.26 -12.34
CA LYS A 165 -8.30 12.59 -13.45
C LYS A 165 -7.93 11.13 -13.52
N SER A 166 -8.90 10.31 -13.85
CA SER A 166 -8.68 8.88 -14.09
C SER A 166 -7.78 8.64 -15.29
N VAL A 167 -6.94 7.60 -15.18
CA VAL A 167 -6.06 7.14 -16.26
C VAL A 167 -6.61 5.92 -16.99
N THR A 168 -7.70 5.34 -16.49
CA THR A 168 -8.31 4.12 -17.04
C THR A 168 -9.58 4.40 -17.85
N ASP A 169 -10.07 5.65 -17.85
CA ASP A 169 -11.30 6.03 -18.54
C ASP A 169 -11.03 6.88 -19.79
N ALA A 170 -11.87 6.71 -20.82
CA ALA A 170 -11.87 7.53 -22.03
C ALA A 170 -13.29 8.06 -22.32
N PRO A 171 -13.59 9.36 -22.14
CA PRO A 171 -12.68 10.40 -21.67
C PRO A 171 -12.36 10.29 -20.16
N PRO A 172 -11.22 10.85 -19.69
CA PRO A 172 -10.86 10.87 -18.28
C PRO A 172 -11.94 11.55 -17.41
N ARG A 173 -12.19 10.99 -16.22
CA ARG A 173 -13.16 11.45 -15.23
C ARG A 173 -12.46 11.99 -14.00
N THR A 174 -13.03 12.97 -13.32
CA THR A 174 -12.46 13.50 -12.08
C THR A 174 -12.93 12.70 -10.86
N VAL A 175 -12.14 12.70 -9.79
CA VAL A 175 -12.54 12.11 -8.49
C VAL A 175 -13.86 12.68 -8.03
N LEU A 176 -14.02 14.02 -8.04
CA LEU A 176 -15.28 14.66 -7.64
C LEU A 176 -16.46 14.19 -8.47
N GLY A 177 -16.31 14.17 -9.80
CA GLY A 177 -17.39 13.74 -10.70
C GLY A 177 -17.81 12.29 -10.49
N GLU A 178 -16.86 11.40 -10.17
CA GLU A 178 -17.17 9.99 -9.89
C GLU A 178 -17.78 9.79 -8.50
N LEU A 179 -17.32 10.51 -7.48
CA LEU A 179 -17.96 10.51 -6.16
C LEU A 179 -19.43 10.94 -6.24
N GLU A 180 -19.70 12.00 -7.00
CA GLU A 180 -21.09 12.47 -7.26
C GLU A 180 -21.89 11.45 -8.08
N ARG A 181 -21.30 10.89 -9.15
CA ARG A 181 -21.96 9.91 -10.02
C ARG A 181 -22.42 8.67 -9.26
N ILE A 182 -21.55 8.13 -8.39
CA ILE A 182 -21.88 6.91 -7.65
C ILE A 182 -22.66 7.20 -6.34
N GLY A 183 -22.82 8.48 -5.97
CA GLY A 183 -23.56 8.90 -4.77
C GLY A 183 -22.79 8.67 -3.47
N TYR A 184 -21.46 8.66 -3.50
CA TYR A 184 -20.61 8.46 -2.34
C TYR A 184 -19.80 9.71 -1.92
N LYS A 185 -20.07 10.88 -2.50
CA LYS A 185 -19.66 12.13 -1.92
C LYS A 185 -20.51 12.41 -0.68
N GLY A 186 -19.96 12.17 0.50
CA GLY A 186 -20.64 12.42 1.75
C GLY A 186 -20.69 13.92 2.11
N GLU A 187 -21.45 14.24 3.16
CA GLU A 187 -21.60 15.60 3.68
C GLU A 187 -20.63 15.89 4.84
N VAL A 188 -20.01 14.87 5.41
CA VAL A 188 -19.07 15.00 6.53
C VAL A 188 -17.69 15.37 5.99
N GLU A 189 -17.06 16.38 6.60
CA GLU A 189 -15.70 16.78 6.22
C GLU A 189 -14.72 15.58 6.33
N CYS A 190 -13.90 15.40 5.31
CA CYS A 190 -12.83 14.39 5.34
C CYS A 190 -11.66 14.91 6.18
N SER A 191 -11.67 14.61 7.47
CA SER A 191 -10.66 15.07 8.42
C SER A 191 -10.62 14.18 9.67
N HIS A 192 -9.42 13.95 10.21
CA HIS A 192 -9.24 13.28 11.50
C HIS A 192 -9.90 14.03 12.69
N LYS A 193 -10.22 15.32 12.52
CA LYS A 193 -10.91 16.11 13.54
C LYS A 193 -12.42 15.84 13.55
N THR A 194 -12.99 15.57 12.39
CA THR A 194 -14.43 15.33 12.20
C THR A 194 -14.80 13.85 12.36
N ASN A 195 -13.92 12.96 11.90
CA ASN A 195 -14.03 11.51 12.06
C ASN A 195 -12.80 11.00 12.86
N PRO A 196 -12.71 11.30 14.17
CA PRO A 196 -11.58 10.89 14.98
C PRO A 196 -11.60 9.39 15.25
N ILE A 197 -10.42 8.80 15.30
CA ILE A 197 -10.17 7.44 15.82
C ILE A 197 -9.06 7.51 16.86
N ALA A 198 -9.08 6.62 17.84
CA ALA A 198 -8.08 6.62 18.92
C ALA A 198 -6.80 5.88 18.56
N CYS A 199 -6.91 4.96 17.63
CA CYS A 199 -5.82 4.19 17.03
C CYS A 199 -6.30 3.60 15.70
N HIS A 200 -5.39 2.98 14.94
CA HIS A 200 -5.74 2.24 13.73
C HIS A 200 -5.01 0.89 13.69
N PHE A 201 -5.77 -0.16 13.39
CA PHE A 201 -5.23 -1.50 13.12
C PHE A 201 -5.64 -1.95 11.74
N GLU A 202 -4.71 -2.55 11.01
CA GLU A 202 -4.95 -3.09 9.68
C GLU A 202 -4.36 -4.50 9.57
N ILE A 203 -5.09 -5.44 8.97
CA ILE A 203 -4.53 -6.70 8.50
C ILE A 203 -4.37 -6.64 7.00
N HIS A 204 -3.24 -7.15 6.52
CA HIS A 204 -2.93 -7.19 5.11
C HIS A 204 -2.14 -8.45 4.74
N ILE A 205 -2.12 -8.81 3.48
CA ILE A 205 -1.13 -9.77 2.97
C ILE A 205 0.24 -9.10 2.93
N GLU A 206 1.31 -9.87 3.11
CA GLU A 206 2.68 -9.32 3.13
C GLU A 206 3.10 -8.68 1.81
N GLN A 207 2.56 -9.15 0.68
CA GLN A 207 2.93 -8.74 -0.69
C GLN A 207 4.41 -9.02 -1.04
N ALA A 208 5.05 -9.86 -0.23
CA ALA A 208 6.44 -10.31 -0.40
C ALA A 208 6.60 -11.74 0.15
N PRO A 209 7.69 -12.44 -0.15
CA PRO A 209 7.81 -13.85 0.22
C PRO A 209 8.50 -14.12 1.56
N PHE A 210 8.78 -13.10 2.39
CA PHE A 210 9.69 -13.27 3.54
C PHE A 210 9.09 -14.11 4.66
N LEU A 211 7.80 -13.96 4.98
CA LEU A 211 7.12 -14.81 5.97
C LEU A 211 7.09 -16.26 5.50
N GLU A 212 6.78 -16.49 4.24
CA GLU A 212 6.76 -17.84 3.66
C GLU A 212 8.15 -18.46 3.64
N MET A 213 9.17 -17.73 3.19
CA MET A 213 10.58 -18.19 3.18
C MET A 213 11.10 -18.48 4.58
N ALA A 214 10.67 -17.71 5.59
CA ALA A 214 11.04 -17.91 6.99
C ALA A 214 10.17 -18.96 7.71
N GLY A 215 9.15 -19.53 7.06
CA GLY A 215 8.19 -20.45 7.67
C GLY A 215 7.37 -19.82 8.79
N LYS A 216 7.13 -18.51 8.74
CA LYS A 216 6.38 -17.74 9.73
C LYS A 216 4.93 -17.58 9.31
N LYS A 217 4.04 -17.45 10.30
CA LYS A 217 2.60 -17.34 10.07
C LYS A 217 2.09 -15.90 10.15
N ILE A 218 2.74 -15.09 10.98
CA ILE A 218 2.31 -13.70 11.26
C ILE A 218 3.52 -12.78 11.24
N GLY A 219 3.40 -11.69 10.49
CA GLY A 219 4.29 -10.54 10.53
C GLY A 219 3.76 -9.48 11.50
N VAL A 220 4.57 -9.12 12.50
CA VAL A 220 4.32 -7.98 13.38
C VAL A 220 4.97 -6.77 12.73
N VAL A 221 4.16 -5.92 12.10
CA VAL A 221 4.69 -4.83 11.26
C VAL A 221 5.21 -3.70 12.13
N GLN A 222 6.49 -3.35 11.93
CA GLN A 222 7.17 -2.31 12.70
C GLN A 222 6.98 -0.91 12.11
N GLY A 223 6.65 -0.84 10.83
CA GLY A 223 6.51 0.39 10.08
C GLY A 223 6.56 0.14 8.58
N ILE A 224 6.74 1.22 7.80
CA ILE A 224 6.81 1.18 6.34
C ILE A 224 8.16 1.75 5.91
N GLN A 225 8.84 1.10 4.97
CA GLN A 225 10.14 1.56 4.47
C GLN A 225 10.05 2.90 3.76
N SER A 226 11.17 3.62 3.78
CA SER A 226 11.32 4.83 2.98
C SER A 226 11.55 4.49 1.51
N PHE A 227 11.18 5.41 0.62
CA PHE A 227 11.50 5.33 -0.79
C PHE A 227 11.71 6.71 -1.41
N ASN A 228 12.47 6.72 -2.51
CA ASN A 228 12.78 7.91 -3.25
C ASN A 228 12.74 7.60 -4.74
N TRP A 229 11.91 8.34 -5.48
CA TRP A 229 11.79 8.28 -6.93
C TRP A 229 12.42 9.50 -7.57
N GLN A 230 13.30 9.26 -8.50
CA GLN A 230 13.93 10.30 -9.30
C GLN A 230 13.85 9.97 -10.79
N GLU A 231 13.84 10.99 -11.61
CA GLU A 231 14.11 10.91 -13.03
C GLU A 231 15.54 11.38 -13.26
N ILE A 232 16.32 10.57 -13.95
CA ILE A 232 17.72 10.86 -14.27
C ILE A 232 17.81 11.18 -15.75
N ILE A 233 18.39 12.35 -16.09
CA ILE A 233 18.60 12.74 -17.48
C ILE A 233 20.10 12.84 -17.74
N VAL A 234 20.60 12.00 -18.64
CA VAL A 234 21.99 11.99 -19.08
C VAL A 234 22.09 12.66 -20.45
N ARG A 235 22.93 13.69 -20.58
CA ARG A 235 23.12 14.39 -21.85
C ARG A 235 24.55 14.27 -22.33
N GLY A 236 24.67 13.92 -23.59
CA GLY A 236 25.90 13.79 -24.35
C GLY A 236 25.82 14.54 -25.69
N GLU A 237 26.37 13.96 -26.75
CA GLU A 237 26.49 14.61 -28.07
C GLU A 237 26.07 13.67 -29.19
N ALA A 238 25.06 14.07 -29.98
CA ALA A 238 24.63 13.30 -31.14
C ALA A 238 25.68 13.37 -32.26
N LYS A 239 26.12 12.22 -32.76
CA LYS A 239 27.05 12.09 -33.89
C LYS A 239 26.68 10.88 -34.75
N HIS A 240 27.12 10.89 -35.98
CA HIS A 240 26.96 9.77 -36.89
C HIS A 240 27.76 8.55 -36.41
N THR A 241 27.09 7.43 -36.21
CA THR A 241 27.69 6.23 -35.58
C THR A 241 28.88 5.68 -36.39
N GLU A 242 28.75 5.62 -37.72
CA GLU A 242 29.73 5.00 -38.59
C GLU A 242 30.99 5.89 -38.85
N THR A 243 30.81 7.21 -38.82
CA THR A 243 31.90 8.16 -39.11
C THR A 243 32.59 8.70 -37.85
N SER A 244 32.06 8.42 -36.68
CA SER A 244 32.68 8.83 -35.42
C SER A 244 33.56 7.71 -34.86
N PRO A 245 34.82 7.98 -34.50
CA PRO A 245 35.66 7.00 -33.81
C PRO A 245 35.01 6.50 -32.51
N MET A 246 35.37 5.28 -32.07
CA MET A 246 34.91 4.78 -30.79
C MET A 246 35.42 5.60 -29.60
N GLU A 247 36.62 6.14 -29.70
CA GLU A 247 37.17 7.04 -28.69
C GLU A 247 36.63 8.47 -28.84
N GLY A 248 36.34 9.12 -27.74
CA GLY A 248 35.84 10.50 -27.69
C GLY A 248 34.36 10.64 -28.06
N ARG A 249 33.57 9.62 -27.82
CA ARG A 249 32.11 9.68 -27.92
C ARG A 249 31.49 10.15 -26.58
N ALA A 250 30.64 11.17 -26.65
CA ALA A 250 29.78 11.55 -25.53
C ALA A 250 28.45 10.78 -25.65
N ASP A 251 28.49 9.45 -25.52
CA ASP A 251 27.37 8.53 -25.70
C ASP A 251 26.53 8.46 -24.43
N ALA A 252 25.37 9.13 -24.46
CA ALA A 252 24.46 9.20 -23.33
C ALA A 252 23.89 7.82 -22.96
N LEU A 253 23.63 6.95 -23.95
CA LEU A 253 23.06 5.62 -23.68
C LEU A 253 24.09 4.69 -23.02
N LEU A 254 25.34 4.71 -23.47
CA LEU A 254 26.38 3.92 -22.84
C LEU A 254 26.63 4.35 -21.38
N ALA A 255 26.59 5.66 -21.12
CA ALA A 255 26.72 6.19 -19.76
C ALA A 255 25.53 5.78 -18.90
N ALA A 256 24.28 5.94 -19.37
CA ALA A 256 23.08 5.54 -18.67
C ALA A 256 23.05 4.03 -18.36
N ALA A 257 23.46 3.17 -19.31
CA ALA A 257 23.56 1.73 -19.07
C ALA A 257 24.54 1.38 -17.93
N ARG A 258 25.71 2.07 -17.88
CA ARG A 258 26.65 1.92 -16.76
C ARG A 258 26.06 2.40 -15.44
N MET A 259 25.30 3.50 -15.44
CA MET A 259 24.63 4.05 -14.27
C MET A 259 23.58 3.06 -13.73
N VAL A 260 22.74 2.49 -14.60
CA VAL A 260 21.73 1.48 -14.21
C VAL A 260 22.37 0.27 -13.53
N ILE A 261 23.45 -0.27 -14.13
CA ILE A 261 24.20 -1.39 -13.53
C ILE A 261 24.76 -1.00 -12.15
N LYS A 262 25.41 0.17 -12.07
CA LYS A 262 25.99 0.63 -10.79
C LYS A 262 24.94 0.95 -9.73
N GLY A 263 23.81 1.52 -10.11
CA GLY A 263 22.68 1.71 -9.19
C GLY A 263 22.22 0.40 -8.56
N ASN A 264 22.05 -0.64 -9.38
CA ASN A 264 21.68 -1.97 -8.89
C ASN A 264 22.75 -2.55 -7.94
N GLU A 265 24.04 -2.49 -8.31
CA GLU A 265 25.13 -2.97 -7.45
C GLU A 265 25.19 -2.24 -6.10
N ILE A 266 24.94 -0.93 -6.09
CA ILE A 266 24.90 -0.11 -4.86
C ILE A 266 23.67 -0.51 -4.04
N GLY A 267 22.49 -0.69 -4.64
CA GLY A 267 21.31 -1.19 -3.96
C GLY A 267 21.58 -2.50 -3.21
N ILE A 268 22.19 -3.47 -3.88
CA ILE A 268 22.60 -4.75 -3.27
C ILE A 268 23.61 -4.53 -2.12
N LYS A 269 24.61 -3.66 -2.32
CA LYS A 269 25.64 -3.37 -1.30
C LYS A 269 25.03 -2.85 0.01
N TYR A 270 24.01 -2.02 -0.07
CA TYR A 270 23.34 -1.45 1.10
C TYR A 270 22.25 -2.36 1.69
N GLY A 271 21.90 -3.46 1.00
CA GLY A 271 20.74 -4.28 1.37
C GLY A 271 19.40 -3.59 1.12
N GLY A 272 19.40 -2.56 0.27
CA GLY A 272 18.24 -1.84 -0.21
C GLY A 272 17.77 -2.33 -1.57
N LEU A 273 16.82 -1.59 -2.16
CA LEU A 273 16.36 -1.81 -3.52
C LEU A 273 16.73 -0.63 -4.41
N CYS A 274 17.16 -0.92 -5.64
CA CYS A 274 17.40 0.09 -6.65
C CYS A 274 16.99 -0.48 -8.01
N SER A 275 15.99 0.15 -8.64
CA SER A 275 15.39 -0.31 -9.89
C SER A 275 15.24 0.82 -10.90
N THR A 276 15.25 0.45 -12.19
CA THR A 276 14.92 1.34 -13.30
C THR A 276 13.69 0.76 -14.02
N GLY A 277 12.59 1.50 -14.01
CA GLY A 277 11.32 1.07 -14.58
C GLY A 277 11.14 1.44 -16.05
N TYR A 278 11.79 2.51 -16.51
CA TYR A 278 11.78 2.92 -17.91
C TYR A 278 13.12 3.55 -18.31
N LEU A 279 13.38 3.56 -19.62
CA LEU A 279 14.55 4.19 -20.22
C LEU A 279 14.16 4.69 -21.63
N ASP A 280 14.15 6.01 -21.80
CA ASP A 280 13.83 6.71 -23.05
C ASP A 280 15.12 7.24 -23.68
N VAL A 281 15.26 7.09 -25.00
CA VAL A 281 16.50 7.40 -25.74
C VAL A 281 16.21 8.35 -26.90
N GLU A 282 16.98 9.45 -27.00
CA GLU A 282 16.90 10.40 -28.09
C GLU A 282 18.24 10.52 -28.85
N PRO A 283 18.22 10.62 -30.18
CA PRO A 283 17.11 10.52 -31.11
C PRO A 283 16.82 9.08 -31.48
N HIS A 284 15.99 8.35 -31.22
CA HIS A 284 15.64 6.95 -31.39
C HIS A 284 15.86 6.40 -32.82
N VAL A 285 17.11 6.44 -33.31
CA VAL A 285 17.50 5.99 -34.66
C VAL A 285 18.79 5.17 -34.63
N PHE A 286 18.96 4.25 -35.61
CA PHE A 286 20.04 3.26 -35.61
C PHE A 286 21.43 3.85 -35.78
N ASN A 287 21.61 4.91 -36.58
CA ASN A 287 22.90 5.39 -37.00
C ASN A 287 23.32 6.75 -36.41
N VAL A 288 22.71 7.08 -35.26
CA VAL A 288 23.08 8.28 -34.47
C VAL A 288 23.46 7.86 -33.06
N ILE A 289 24.60 8.34 -32.55
CA ILE A 289 24.98 8.20 -31.13
C ILE A 289 23.97 8.99 -30.31
N PRO A 290 23.27 8.37 -29.31
CA PRO A 290 22.29 9.07 -28.52
C PRO A 290 22.86 10.23 -27.71
N ASN A 291 22.19 11.38 -27.77
CA ASN A 291 22.60 12.58 -27.05
C ASN A 291 21.81 12.84 -25.76
N GLU A 292 20.68 12.19 -25.58
CA GLU A 292 19.92 12.27 -24.33
C GLU A 292 19.33 10.91 -23.99
N VAL A 293 19.42 10.55 -22.72
CA VAL A 293 18.72 9.39 -22.14
C VAL A 293 18.09 9.81 -20.85
N LYS A 294 16.82 9.50 -20.73
CA LYS A 294 16.01 9.69 -19.52
C LYS A 294 15.65 8.34 -18.96
N PHE A 295 15.85 8.11 -17.66
CA PHE A 295 15.45 6.89 -17.00
C PHE A 295 14.97 7.13 -15.57
N SER A 296 14.09 6.24 -15.08
CA SER A 296 13.63 6.29 -13.69
C SER A 296 14.64 5.62 -12.75
N LEU A 297 14.80 6.21 -11.58
CA LEU A 297 15.53 5.63 -10.46
C LEU A 297 14.56 5.48 -9.29
N ASP A 298 14.24 4.25 -8.94
CA ASP A 298 13.40 3.88 -7.81
C ASP A 298 14.26 3.21 -6.74
N THR A 299 14.34 3.84 -5.55
CA THR A 299 15.22 3.38 -4.46
C THR A 299 14.47 3.28 -3.15
N HIS A 300 14.72 2.18 -2.41
CA HIS A 300 14.10 1.90 -1.13
C HIS A 300 15.10 1.39 -0.09
N HIS A 301 14.89 1.76 1.15
CA HIS A 301 15.54 1.16 2.31
C HIS A 301 14.66 1.33 3.56
N TYR A 302 14.70 0.39 4.49
CA TYR A 302 13.95 0.48 5.75
C TYR A 302 14.64 1.37 6.79
N GLU A 303 15.95 1.62 6.67
CA GLU A 303 16.71 2.57 7.49
C GLU A 303 16.99 3.84 6.68
N GLU A 304 16.48 4.98 7.15
CA GLU A 304 16.60 6.26 6.45
C GLU A 304 18.05 6.69 6.22
N ASP A 305 18.92 6.50 7.21
CA ASP A 305 20.34 6.86 7.09
C ASP A 305 21.07 6.03 6.04
N LYS A 306 20.67 4.76 5.88
CA LYS A 306 21.20 3.90 4.81
C LYS A 306 20.65 4.30 3.45
N LEU A 307 19.37 4.69 3.34
CA LEU A 307 18.82 5.22 2.09
C LEU A 307 19.58 6.49 1.68
N ARG A 308 19.80 7.42 2.61
CA ARG A 308 20.57 8.64 2.33
C ARG A 308 21.99 8.33 1.86
N SER A 309 22.66 7.41 2.53
CA SER A 309 24.01 6.99 2.17
C SER A 309 24.05 6.32 0.79
N MET A 310 23.06 5.47 0.50
CA MET A 310 22.89 4.81 -0.79
C MET A 310 22.66 5.83 -1.92
N LEU A 311 21.77 6.79 -1.72
CA LEU A 311 21.49 7.86 -2.68
C LEU A 311 22.71 8.75 -2.91
N ALA A 312 23.48 9.08 -1.88
CA ALA A 312 24.70 9.85 -1.99
C ALA A 312 25.76 9.11 -2.83
N GLU A 313 25.97 7.81 -2.58
CA GLU A 313 26.91 6.99 -3.36
C GLU A 313 26.44 6.79 -4.81
N ILE A 314 25.14 6.62 -5.04
CA ILE A 314 24.58 6.55 -6.40
C ILE A 314 24.89 7.85 -7.15
N ARG A 315 24.63 8.99 -6.54
CA ARG A 315 24.88 10.30 -7.16
C ARG A 315 26.36 10.51 -7.46
N GLU A 316 27.25 10.26 -6.49
CA GLU A 316 28.69 10.35 -6.69
C GLU A 316 29.18 9.43 -7.82
N THR A 317 28.67 8.21 -7.88
CA THR A 317 29.00 7.23 -8.91
C THR A 317 28.52 7.66 -10.29
N PHE A 318 27.29 8.17 -10.40
CA PHE A 318 26.73 8.64 -11.66
C PHE A 318 27.47 9.88 -12.18
N ASP A 319 27.78 10.83 -11.31
CA ASP A 319 28.58 12.01 -11.64
C ASP A 319 29.99 11.61 -12.11
N ALA A 320 30.61 10.62 -11.46
CA ALA A 320 31.90 10.10 -11.86
C ALA A 320 31.85 9.38 -13.25
N ILE A 321 30.79 8.63 -13.53
CA ILE A 321 30.57 8.00 -14.85
C ILE A 321 30.46 9.09 -15.93
N ALA A 322 29.67 10.13 -15.69
CA ALA A 322 29.45 11.22 -16.60
C ALA A 322 30.75 12.01 -16.85
N ALA A 323 31.48 12.35 -15.80
CA ALA A 323 32.75 13.07 -15.89
C ALA A 323 33.83 12.26 -16.65
N LYS A 324 33.82 10.92 -16.49
CA LYS A 324 34.76 10.02 -17.15
C LYS A 324 34.45 9.78 -18.63
N GLY A 325 33.21 10.01 -19.04
CA GLY A 325 32.73 9.78 -20.41
C GLY A 325 32.92 8.33 -20.86
N ASP A 326 33.52 8.13 -22.07
CA ASP A 326 33.82 6.79 -22.60
C ASP A 326 34.99 6.09 -21.89
N GLY A 327 35.72 6.83 -21.05
CA GLY A 327 36.87 6.33 -20.27
C GLY A 327 38.18 6.28 -21.03
N THR A 328 38.24 6.83 -22.26
CA THR A 328 39.47 6.94 -23.07
C THR A 328 40.22 8.23 -22.77
N SER A 329 41.41 8.39 -23.35
CA SER A 329 42.21 9.65 -23.27
C SER A 329 41.58 10.82 -24.02
N LYS A 330 40.58 10.54 -24.87
CA LYS A 330 39.81 11.52 -25.65
C LYS A 330 38.40 11.70 -25.11
N ALA A 331 38.12 11.20 -23.91
CA ALA A 331 36.78 11.23 -23.31
C ALA A 331 36.20 12.65 -23.28
N ILE A 332 34.97 12.76 -23.68
CA ILE A 332 34.13 13.96 -23.54
C ILE A 332 33.21 13.76 -22.36
N PRO A 333 33.24 14.63 -21.35
CA PRO A 333 32.30 14.55 -20.23
C PRO A 333 30.84 14.73 -20.67
N LEU A 334 29.94 13.99 -20.00
CA LEU A 334 28.50 14.16 -20.13
C LEU A 334 27.95 14.96 -18.94
N SER A 335 26.72 15.41 -19.03
CA SER A 335 26.01 16.00 -17.91
C SER A 335 24.93 15.06 -17.39
N VAL A 336 24.68 15.13 -16.07
CA VAL A 336 23.60 14.39 -15.41
C VAL A 336 22.71 15.38 -14.67
N GLU A 337 21.41 15.25 -14.84
CA GLU A 337 20.38 16.01 -14.11
C GLU A 337 19.56 15.03 -13.28
N TYR A 338 19.26 15.41 -12.04
CA TYR A 338 18.47 14.62 -11.08
C TYR A 338 17.18 15.37 -10.80
N ILE A 339 16.06 14.83 -11.23
CA ILE A 339 14.74 15.43 -11.03
C ILE A 339 14.02 14.61 -9.96
N PRO A 340 13.79 15.16 -8.75
CA PRO A 340 13.00 14.47 -7.74
C PRO A 340 11.55 14.35 -8.22
N VAL A 341 10.99 13.16 -8.14
CA VAL A 341 9.60 12.85 -8.51
C VAL A 341 8.74 12.66 -7.28
N PHE A 342 9.21 11.82 -6.35
CA PHE A 342 8.51 11.56 -5.11
C PHE A 342 9.48 11.05 -4.03
N GLU A 343 9.23 11.46 -2.80
CA GLU A 343 9.98 11.01 -1.62
C GLU A 343 9.02 10.69 -0.49
N SER A 344 9.24 9.56 0.17
CA SER A 344 8.50 9.15 1.35
C SER A 344 9.49 8.75 2.45
N PRO A 345 9.53 9.48 3.58
CA PRO A 345 10.33 9.07 4.71
C PRO A 345 9.82 7.75 5.31
N PRO A 346 10.64 7.03 6.09
CA PRO A 346 10.20 5.83 6.77
C PRO A 346 9.11 6.16 7.78
N THR A 347 8.13 5.28 7.89
CA THR A 347 7.08 5.37 8.88
C THR A 347 7.37 4.38 9.99
N HIS A 348 7.38 4.82 11.24
CA HIS A 348 7.50 3.96 12.41
C HIS A 348 6.15 3.87 13.10
N PHE A 349 5.67 2.64 13.28
CA PHE A 349 4.42 2.43 13.98
C PHE A 349 4.57 2.60 15.50
N HIS A 350 3.45 2.78 16.17
CA HIS A 350 3.45 3.08 17.60
C HIS A 350 3.82 1.84 18.43
N PRO A 351 4.81 1.92 19.35
CA PRO A 351 5.30 0.75 20.10
C PRO A 351 4.20 -0.02 20.85
N GLU A 352 3.24 0.68 21.43
CA GLU A 352 2.13 0.07 22.15
C GLU A 352 1.20 -0.73 21.22
N CYS A 353 0.92 -0.22 20.01
CA CYS A 353 0.12 -0.93 19.03
C CYS A 353 0.88 -2.14 18.47
N ILE A 354 2.19 -2.01 18.23
CA ILE A 354 3.07 -3.11 17.84
C ILE A 354 3.05 -4.21 18.89
N GLU A 355 3.21 -3.84 20.17
CA GLU A 355 3.21 -4.80 21.29
C GLU A 355 1.84 -5.47 21.47
N THR A 356 0.76 -4.74 21.25
CA THR A 356 -0.60 -5.30 21.27
C THR A 356 -0.78 -6.35 20.18
N VAL A 357 -0.32 -6.08 18.95
CA VAL A 357 -0.32 -7.05 17.84
C VAL A 357 0.57 -8.24 18.16
N ARG A 358 1.77 -8.02 18.70
CA ARG A 358 2.71 -9.09 19.09
C ARG A 358 2.08 -10.05 20.09
N ASN A 359 1.52 -9.52 21.17
CA ASN A 359 0.88 -10.32 22.21
C ASN A 359 -0.33 -11.13 21.65
N ALA A 360 -1.13 -10.50 20.79
CA ALA A 360 -2.22 -11.18 20.11
C ALA A 360 -1.72 -12.30 19.19
N ALA A 361 -0.62 -12.07 18.47
CA ALA A 361 -0.02 -13.05 17.57
C ALA A 361 0.59 -14.24 18.35
N ILE A 362 1.33 -13.99 19.44
CA ILE A 362 1.86 -15.03 20.32
C ILE A 362 0.73 -15.91 20.86
N GLU A 363 -0.39 -15.32 21.28
CA GLU A 363 -1.53 -16.07 21.80
C GLU A 363 -2.19 -16.97 20.75
N VAL A 364 -2.19 -16.57 19.47
CA VAL A 364 -2.87 -17.30 18.37
C VAL A 364 -1.97 -18.34 17.74
N VAL A 365 -0.73 -18.00 17.41
CA VAL A 365 0.18 -18.87 16.63
C VAL A 365 1.41 -19.33 17.38
N GLY A 366 1.73 -18.74 18.53
CA GLY A 366 2.96 -19.00 19.30
C GLY A 366 4.13 -18.10 18.87
N GLU A 367 5.05 -17.85 19.80
CA GLU A 367 6.19 -16.94 19.62
C GLU A 367 7.11 -17.36 18.46
N ASP A 368 7.33 -18.66 18.30
CA ASP A 368 8.17 -19.19 17.21
C ASP A 368 7.59 -18.99 15.81
N MET A 369 6.30 -18.61 15.69
CA MET A 369 5.61 -18.45 14.40
C MET A 369 5.41 -17.01 14.00
N ILE A 370 5.95 -16.05 14.75
CA ILE A 370 5.90 -14.63 14.43
C ILE A 370 7.26 -14.12 13.94
N MET A 371 7.23 -13.00 13.21
CA MET A 371 8.43 -12.28 12.77
C MET A 371 8.15 -10.79 12.76
N ASP A 372 9.11 -10.00 13.26
CA ASP A 372 9.11 -8.56 13.06
C ASP A 372 9.43 -8.26 11.60
N ILE A 373 8.62 -7.41 10.98
CA ILE A 373 8.75 -7.10 9.56
C ILE A 373 8.44 -5.63 9.29
N THR A 374 9.04 -5.07 8.26
CA THR A 374 8.73 -3.73 7.76
C THR A 374 7.97 -3.86 6.45
N ALA A 375 6.85 -3.15 6.32
CA ALA A 375 6.10 -3.10 5.08
C ALA A 375 6.95 -2.44 3.97
N ARG A 376 6.92 -3.04 2.79
CA ARG A 376 7.67 -2.55 1.62
C ARG A 376 6.80 -1.76 0.67
N ALA A 377 5.48 -1.92 0.77
CA ALA A 377 4.48 -1.14 0.07
C ALA A 377 3.89 -0.03 0.95
N GLY A 378 3.25 0.96 0.34
CA GLY A 378 2.42 1.93 1.04
C GLY A 378 1.10 1.29 1.49
N HIS A 379 0.53 1.78 2.58
CA HIS A 379 -0.78 1.37 3.11
C HIS A 379 -1.45 2.58 3.75
N ASP A 380 -2.78 2.58 3.90
CA ASP A 380 -3.51 3.64 4.61
C ASP A 380 -2.99 3.84 6.03
N SER A 381 -2.43 2.79 6.63
CA SER A 381 -1.74 2.82 7.93
C SER A 381 -0.56 3.79 7.97
N LYS A 382 0.05 4.17 6.82
CA LYS A 382 1.04 5.25 6.74
C LYS A 382 0.43 6.58 7.16
N GLU A 383 -0.70 6.90 6.57
CA GLU A 383 -1.39 8.18 6.79
C GLU A 383 -1.98 8.24 8.20
N THR A 384 -2.63 7.16 8.64
CA THR A 384 -3.20 7.12 9.99
C THR A 384 -2.15 7.20 11.08
N SER A 385 -0.96 6.61 10.88
CA SER A 385 0.14 6.64 11.85
C SER A 385 0.72 8.05 12.09
N SER A 386 0.52 8.98 11.16
CA SER A 386 0.91 10.38 11.34
C SER A 386 0.01 11.14 12.32
N ILE A 387 -1.17 10.59 12.62
CA ILE A 387 -2.20 11.24 13.45
C ILE A 387 -2.46 10.45 14.75
N VAL A 388 -2.51 9.10 14.67
CA VAL A 388 -2.91 8.24 15.79
C VAL A 388 -1.98 7.03 15.92
N PRO A 389 -1.88 6.43 17.12
CA PRO A 389 -1.20 5.15 17.29
C PRO A 389 -1.72 4.12 16.29
N THR A 390 -0.81 3.53 15.52
CA THR A 390 -1.14 2.60 14.42
C THR A 390 -0.22 1.38 14.44
N SER A 391 -0.72 0.24 14.02
CA SER A 391 0.07 -0.95 13.69
C SER A 391 -0.67 -1.84 12.71
N MET A 392 0.07 -2.78 12.09
CA MET A 392 -0.46 -3.72 11.10
C MET A 392 -0.08 -5.15 11.43
N VAL A 393 -0.91 -6.07 10.93
CA VAL A 393 -0.71 -7.52 10.96
C VAL A 393 -0.51 -8.00 9.53
N PHE A 394 0.60 -8.66 9.23
CA PHE A 394 0.80 -9.33 7.95
C PHE A 394 0.55 -10.83 8.05
N ILE A 395 -0.10 -11.37 7.01
CA ILE A 395 -0.18 -12.80 6.73
C ILE A 395 0.63 -13.13 5.48
N PRO A 396 1.16 -14.37 5.35
CA PRO A 396 1.86 -14.76 4.13
C PRO A 396 0.93 -14.73 2.93
N CYS A 397 1.48 -14.38 1.77
CA CYS A 397 0.87 -14.63 0.47
C CYS A 397 1.78 -15.53 -0.35
N LYS A 398 1.18 -16.42 -1.12
CA LYS A 398 1.88 -17.45 -1.88
C LYS A 398 2.89 -16.83 -2.84
N ASP A 399 4.15 -17.29 -2.75
CA ASP A 399 5.26 -16.81 -3.58
C ASP A 399 5.51 -15.29 -3.48
N GLY A 400 4.91 -14.60 -2.50
CA GLY A 400 4.95 -13.14 -2.38
C GLY A 400 4.18 -12.40 -3.48
N VAL A 401 3.29 -13.07 -4.19
CA VAL A 401 2.56 -12.49 -5.32
C VAL A 401 1.46 -11.56 -4.82
N SER A 402 1.49 -10.31 -5.29
CA SER A 402 0.43 -9.31 -5.12
C SER A 402 0.25 -8.52 -6.41
N HIS A 403 -0.81 -7.71 -6.53
CA HIS A 403 -1.18 -6.95 -7.73
C HIS A 403 -1.32 -7.84 -8.99
N ALA A 404 -1.64 -9.11 -8.78
CA ALA A 404 -1.82 -10.10 -9.85
C ALA A 404 -3.02 -11.02 -9.56
N PRO A 405 -3.68 -11.54 -10.58
CA PRO A 405 -4.85 -12.40 -10.40
C PRO A 405 -4.59 -13.66 -9.57
N THR A 406 -3.34 -14.14 -9.56
CA THR A 406 -2.89 -15.36 -8.85
C THR A 406 -2.55 -15.13 -7.38
N GLU A 407 -2.76 -13.92 -6.86
CA GLU A 407 -2.61 -13.61 -5.45
C GLU A 407 -3.42 -14.55 -4.57
N TYR A 408 -2.77 -15.14 -3.56
CA TYR A 408 -3.42 -16.16 -2.76
C TYR A 408 -2.85 -16.24 -1.34
N SER A 409 -3.74 -16.36 -0.38
CA SER A 409 -3.44 -16.79 0.98
C SER A 409 -4.32 -17.98 1.36
N THR A 410 -3.75 -18.93 2.09
CA THR A 410 -4.49 -20.14 2.47
C THR A 410 -5.61 -19.83 3.48
N PRO A 411 -6.67 -20.66 3.55
CA PRO A 411 -7.73 -20.51 4.55
C PRO A 411 -7.21 -20.39 5.99
N GLN A 412 -6.16 -21.13 6.33
CA GLN A 412 -5.55 -21.10 7.66
C GLN A 412 -4.82 -19.77 7.93
N GLN A 413 -4.10 -19.23 6.93
CA GLN A 413 -3.42 -17.93 7.04
C GLN A 413 -4.43 -16.80 7.27
N VAL A 414 -5.53 -16.79 6.50
CA VAL A 414 -6.62 -15.82 6.66
C VAL A 414 -7.26 -15.92 8.04
N GLU A 415 -7.53 -17.15 8.53
CA GLU A 415 -8.13 -17.37 9.84
C GLU A 415 -7.19 -17.01 10.99
N ASP A 416 -5.90 -17.37 10.91
CA ASP A 416 -4.91 -17.01 11.94
C ASP A 416 -4.76 -15.49 12.01
N GLY A 417 -4.61 -14.82 10.86
CA GLY A 417 -4.53 -13.36 10.79
C GLY A 417 -5.76 -12.65 11.34
N PHE A 418 -6.95 -13.13 10.99
CA PHE A 418 -8.21 -12.62 11.55
C PHE A 418 -8.25 -12.69 13.07
N LYS A 419 -7.88 -13.85 13.65
CA LYS A 419 -7.84 -14.03 15.11
C LYS A 419 -6.86 -13.05 15.77
N VAL A 420 -5.69 -12.84 15.15
CA VAL A 420 -4.72 -11.87 15.64
C VAL A 420 -5.28 -10.46 15.59
N LEU A 421 -5.86 -10.03 14.47
CA LEU A 421 -6.48 -8.71 14.36
C LEU A 421 -7.58 -8.50 15.41
N MET A 422 -8.48 -9.48 15.56
CA MET A 422 -9.58 -9.41 16.53
C MET A 422 -9.03 -9.27 17.96
N ASN A 423 -8.04 -10.09 18.34
CA ASN A 423 -7.42 -10.02 19.65
C ASN A 423 -6.67 -8.69 19.86
N ALA A 424 -6.04 -8.13 18.82
CA ALA A 424 -5.36 -6.84 18.90
C ALA A 424 -6.37 -5.69 19.11
N VAL A 425 -7.43 -5.62 18.30
CA VAL A 425 -8.46 -4.58 18.40
C VAL A 425 -9.15 -4.59 19.76
N LEU A 426 -9.61 -5.78 20.20
CA LEU A 426 -10.30 -5.91 21.49
C LEU A 426 -9.33 -5.80 22.68
N GLY A 427 -8.08 -6.25 22.53
CA GLY A 427 -7.04 -6.10 23.54
C GLY A 427 -6.65 -4.63 23.75
N TYR A 428 -6.59 -3.86 22.67
CA TYR A 428 -6.33 -2.42 22.77
C TYR A 428 -7.50 -1.66 23.41
N ASP A 429 -8.74 -2.07 23.13
CA ASP A 429 -9.94 -1.54 23.80
C ASP A 429 -9.85 -1.72 25.34
N LEU A 430 -9.40 -2.90 25.81
CA LEU A 430 -9.18 -3.14 27.22
C LEU A 430 -8.02 -2.29 27.78
N LEU A 431 -6.91 -2.21 27.07
CA LEU A 431 -5.74 -1.40 27.47
C LEU A 431 -6.10 0.07 27.61
N ARG A 432 -6.90 0.60 26.71
CA ARG A 432 -7.43 1.98 26.80
C ARG A 432 -8.25 2.20 28.06
N LYS A 433 -9.10 1.23 28.43
CA LYS A 433 -9.91 1.31 29.65
C LYS A 433 -9.07 1.28 30.92
N GLU A 434 -8.01 0.49 30.93
CA GLU A 434 -7.09 0.41 32.10
C GLU A 434 -6.31 1.73 32.31
N LYS A 435 -6.15 2.55 31.27
CA LYS A 435 -5.45 3.83 31.31
C LYS A 435 -6.33 5.04 31.57
N ALA A 436 -7.66 4.89 31.41
CA ALA A 436 -8.66 5.93 31.63
C ALA A 436 -9.03 6.08 33.11
#